data_f94cf214ba354c5431b90fc189ddd7c0
#
_entry.id   f94cf214ba354c5431b90fc189ddd7c0
#
_cell.length_a   1.000
_cell.length_b   1.000
_cell.length_c   1.000
_cell.angle_alpha   90.00
_cell.angle_beta   90.00
_cell.angle_gamma   90.00
#
_symmetry.space_group_name_H-M   'P 1'
#
loop_
_entity.id
_entity.type
_entity.pdbx_description
1 polymer ?
#
loop_
_entity_poly.entity_id
_entity_poly.type
_entity_poly.pdbx_seq_one_letter_code
_entity_poly.pdbx_strand_id
1 'polypeptide(L)'
;MDNWMELTFPSLSVNEGFARAAAAAFAALLNPTIDELSDLRTAVSEAVTNAIIHAYGNDRSAMITLRCETRGPKLRIIVKDTGCGIEDIELARRPFYTSKPELERSGMGFAVMEAFMDSVEIESAPGEGTAVTMEKEIGTARGE
;
A
#
# COMPACT_ATOMS: atom_id res chain seq x y z
N MET A 1 17.48 6.48 -7.96
CA MET A 1 16.52 6.98 -6.93
C MET A 1 16.87 8.42 -6.61
N ASP A 2 15.93 9.33 -6.81
CA ASP A 2 16.16 10.75 -6.65
C ASP A 2 15.86 11.24 -5.24
N ASN A 3 14.81 10.70 -4.64
CA ASN A 3 14.38 11.07 -3.30
C ASN A 3 13.66 9.89 -2.65
N TRP A 4 13.57 9.90 -1.33
CA TRP A 4 12.88 8.82 -0.61
C TRP A 4 12.50 9.28 0.80
N MET A 5 11.51 8.60 1.36
CA MET A 5 11.18 8.71 2.77
C MET A 5 10.76 7.36 3.31
N GLU A 6 10.89 7.15 4.60
CA GLU A 6 10.48 5.91 5.25
C GLU A 6 9.89 6.21 6.62
N LEU A 7 8.75 5.61 6.90
CA LEU A 7 8.06 5.72 8.18
C LEU A 7 7.81 4.33 8.74
N THR A 8 7.99 4.18 10.03
CA THR A 8 7.62 2.96 10.75
C THR A 8 6.68 3.34 11.87
N PHE A 9 5.55 2.64 11.96
CA PHE A 9 4.50 2.99 12.93
C PHE A 9 3.78 1.73 13.43
N PRO A 10 3.15 1.82 14.62
CA PRO A 10 2.38 0.70 15.16
C PRO A 10 1.19 0.35 14.27
N SER A 11 0.81 -0.92 14.28
CA SER A 11 -0.32 -1.45 13.52
C SER A 11 -1.64 -1.07 14.18
N LEU A 12 -1.93 0.23 14.18
CA LEU A 12 -3.17 0.80 14.72
C LEU A 12 -4.01 1.33 13.57
N SER A 13 -5.32 1.09 13.62
CA SER A 13 -6.25 1.56 12.58
C SER A 13 -6.14 3.07 12.35
N VAL A 14 -5.91 3.84 13.40
CA VAL A 14 -5.77 5.30 13.29
C VAL A 14 -4.58 5.70 12.43
N ASN A 15 -3.55 4.84 12.32
CA ASN A 15 -2.35 5.15 11.55
C ASN A 15 -2.53 4.97 10.04
N GLU A 16 -3.62 4.34 9.59
CA GLU A 16 -3.93 4.24 8.16
C GLU A 16 -4.07 5.64 7.55
N GLY A 17 -4.83 6.50 8.19
CA GLY A 17 -5.01 7.88 7.70
C GLY A 17 -3.71 8.68 7.68
N PHE A 18 -2.89 8.49 8.71
CA PHE A 18 -1.57 9.13 8.78
C PHE A 18 -0.66 8.65 7.65
N ALA A 19 -0.59 7.35 7.43
CA ALA A 19 0.24 6.78 6.36
C ALA A 19 -0.21 7.28 4.98
N ARG A 20 -1.51 7.29 4.72
CA ARG A 20 -2.09 7.79 3.49
C ARG A 20 -1.72 9.26 3.26
N ALA A 21 -1.85 10.08 4.29
CA ALA A 21 -1.52 11.51 4.20
C ALA A 21 -0.02 11.72 3.94
N ALA A 22 0.85 10.94 4.59
CA ALA A 22 2.29 11.04 4.41
C ALA A 22 2.70 10.67 2.98
N ALA A 23 2.13 9.58 2.44
CA ALA A 23 2.40 9.17 1.06
C ALA A 23 1.94 10.24 0.07
N ALA A 24 0.76 10.82 0.30
CA ALA A 24 0.22 11.87 -0.56
C ALA A 24 1.10 13.12 -0.53
N ALA A 25 1.57 13.51 0.65
CA ALA A 25 2.46 14.67 0.80
C ALA A 25 3.78 14.46 0.05
N PHE A 26 4.33 13.25 0.13
CA PHE A 26 5.56 12.92 -0.60
C PHE A 26 5.32 12.93 -2.11
N ALA A 27 4.21 12.33 -2.56
CA ALA A 27 3.84 12.30 -3.98
C ALA A 27 3.61 13.69 -4.56
N ALA A 28 3.19 14.63 -3.73
CA ALA A 28 2.96 16.01 -4.16
C ALA A 28 4.22 16.67 -4.73
N LEU A 29 5.40 16.17 -4.36
CA LEU A 29 6.67 16.66 -4.90
C LEU A 29 6.80 16.37 -6.41
N LEU A 30 6.04 15.41 -6.94
CA LEU A 30 6.02 15.07 -8.37
C LEU A 30 4.91 15.81 -9.14
N ASN A 31 4.21 16.71 -8.47
CA ASN A 31 3.20 17.55 -9.11
C ASN A 31 2.05 16.76 -9.74
N PRO A 32 1.38 15.88 -8.97
CA PRO A 32 0.32 15.01 -9.51
C PRO A 32 -0.95 15.78 -9.84
N THR A 33 -1.80 15.17 -10.68
CA THR A 33 -3.17 15.61 -10.83
C THR A 33 -3.96 15.23 -9.59
N ILE A 34 -5.15 15.82 -9.42
CA ILE A 34 -6.04 15.48 -8.30
C ILE A 34 -6.43 14.00 -8.38
N ASP A 35 -6.72 13.49 -9.58
CA ASP A 35 -7.09 12.09 -9.76
C ASP A 35 -5.94 11.14 -9.41
N GLU A 36 -4.72 11.45 -9.83
CA GLU A 36 -3.53 10.66 -9.47
C GLU A 36 -3.34 10.61 -7.96
N LEU A 37 -3.52 11.74 -7.31
CA LEU A 37 -3.36 11.83 -5.85
C LEU A 37 -4.44 11.02 -5.13
N SER A 38 -5.68 11.10 -5.61
CA SER A 38 -6.80 10.33 -5.06
C SER A 38 -6.57 8.82 -5.21
N ASP A 39 -6.14 8.40 -6.40
CA ASP A 39 -5.88 6.99 -6.69
C ASP A 39 -4.77 6.43 -5.80
N LEU A 40 -3.70 7.17 -5.65
CA LEU A 40 -2.57 6.75 -4.83
C LEU A 40 -2.96 6.68 -3.34
N ARG A 41 -3.74 7.64 -2.85
CA ARG A 41 -4.21 7.62 -1.46
C ARG A 41 -5.07 6.39 -1.18
N THR A 42 -5.94 6.04 -2.12
CA THR A 42 -6.79 4.85 -2.02
C THR A 42 -5.93 3.58 -2.00
N ALA A 43 -4.96 3.47 -2.89
CA ALA A 43 -4.09 2.31 -2.95
C ALA A 43 -3.26 2.13 -1.67
N VAL A 44 -2.70 3.21 -1.13
CA VAL A 44 -1.95 3.17 0.12
C VAL A 44 -2.85 2.76 1.29
N SER A 45 -4.06 3.33 1.34
CA SER A 45 -5.03 2.98 2.37
C SER A 45 -5.32 1.48 2.38
N GLU A 46 -5.54 0.89 1.19
CA GLU A 46 -5.79 -0.54 1.08
C GLU A 46 -4.59 -1.39 1.51
N ALA A 47 -3.39 -0.99 1.11
CA ALA A 47 -2.17 -1.73 1.47
C ALA A 47 -1.93 -1.71 2.98
N VAL A 48 -2.10 -0.56 3.62
CA VAL A 48 -1.91 -0.43 5.06
C VAL A 48 -3.00 -1.19 5.82
N THR A 49 -4.25 -1.08 5.38
CA THR A 49 -5.37 -1.80 5.99
C THR A 49 -5.15 -3.31 5.92
N ASN A 50 -4.66 -3.81 4.78
CA ASN A 50 -4.35 -5.23 4.64
C ASN A 50 -3.27 -5.67 5.63
N ALA A 51 -2.23 -4.85 5.82
CA ALA A 51 -1.19 -5.18 6.79
C ALA A 51 -1.76 -5.24 8.20
N ILE A 52 -2.61 -4.28 8.59
CA ILE A 52 -3.21 -4.24 9.92
C ILE A 52 -4.09 -5.48 10.16
N ILE A 53 -4.96 -5.79 9.20
CA ILE A 53 -5.96 -6.85 9.37
C ILE A 53 -5.38 -8.24 9.12
N HIS A 54 -4.76 -8.45 7.96
CA HIS A 54 -4.39 -9.78 7.51
C HIS A 54 -3.03 -10.24 8.00
N ALA A 55 -2.07 -9.35 8.08
CA ALA A 55 -0.73 -9.72 8.54
C ALA A 55 -0.67 -9.86 10.05
N TYR A 56 -1.32 -8.96 10.77
CA TYR A 56 -1.19 -8.86 12.22
C TYR A 56 -2.46 -9.16 12.99
N GLY A 57 -3.61 -9.31 12.33
CA GLY A 57 -4.87 -9.56 13.03
C GLY A 57 -5.20 -8.48 14.04
N ASN A 58 -4.89 -7.23 13.72
CA ASN A 58 -5.06 -6.08 14.62
C ASN A 58 -4.14 -6.15 15.87
N ASP A 59 -2.99 -6.80 15.75
CA ASP A 59 -1.99 -6.81 16.83
C ASP A 59 -1.37 -5.42 16.94
N ARG A 60 -1.69 -4.72 18.01
CA ARG A 60 -1.29 -3.33 18.23
C ARG A 60 0.19 -3.16 18.57
N SER A 61 0.88 -4.24 18.90
CA SER A 61 2.31 -4.20 19.19
C SER A 61 3.17 -4.37 17.94
N ALA A 62 2.57 -4.79 16.82
CA ALA A 62 3.29 -4.99 15.57
C ALA A 62 3.55 -3.66 14.86
N MET A 63 4.54 -3.64 13.99
CA MET A 63 4.96 -2.43 13.29
C MET A 63 4.82 -2.59 11.78
N ILE A 64 4.48 -1.49 11.12
CA ILE A 64 4.37 -1.43 9.66
C ILE A 64 5.35 -0.39 9.17
N THR A 65 6.03 -0.67 8.06
CA THR A 65 6.94 0.27 7.42
C THR A 65 6.37 0.71 6.08
N LEU A 66 6.26 2.02 5.88
CA LEU A 66 5.88 2.65 4.62
C LEU A 66 7.10 3.33 4.07
N ARG A 67 7.50 2.96 2.85
CA ARG A 67 8.62 3.61 2.16
C ARG A 67 8.13 4.15 0.83
N CYS A 68 8.51 5.39 0.52
CA CYS A 68 8.22 6.01 -0.77
C CYS A 68 9.54 6.45 -1.41
N GLU A 69 9.65 6.18 -2.71
CA GLU A 69 10.84 6.53 -3.50
C GLU A 69 10.42 7.18 -4.80
N THR A 70 11.22 8.13 -5.29
CA THR A 70 11.00 8.71 -6.60
C THR A 70 12.19 8.45 -7.50
N ARG A 71 11.91 8.27 -8.80
CA ARG A 71 12.91 8.22 -9.86
C ARG A 71 12.30 8.87 -11.10
N GLY A 72 12.72 10.11 -11.38
CA GLY A 72 12.06 10.92 -12.40
C GLY A 72 10.58 11.08 -12.04
N PRO A 73 9.66 10.82 -12.99
CA PRO A 73 8.22 10.91 -12.71
C PRO A 73 7.64 9.67 -12.01
N LYS A 74 8.45 8.63 -11.79
CA LYS A 74 7.96 7.38 -11.23
C LYS A 74 8.00 7.41 -9.71
N LEU A 75 6.86 7.10 -9.09
CA LEU A 75 6.73 6.94 -7.65
C LEU A 75 6.60 5.47 -7.32
N ARG A 76 7.41 5.01 -6.37
CA ARG A 76 7.33 3.65 -5.83
C ARG A 76 6.93 3.72 -4.37
N ILE A 77 5.93 2.95 -3.98
CA ILE A 77 5.46 2.87 -2.60
C ILE A 77 5.56 1.43 -2.14
N ILE A 78 6.19 1.21 -1.01
CA ILE A 78 6.37 -0.13 -0.43
C ILE A 78 5.74 -0.14 0.96
N VAL A 79 4.79 -1.06 1.17
CA VAL A 79 4.20 -1.29 2.49
C VAL A 79 4.66 -2.66 2.97
N LYS A 80 5.36 -2.68 4.08
CA LYS A 80 6.06 -3.85 4.57
C LYS A 80 5.62 -4.20 5.97
N ASP A 81 5.40 -5.49 6.21
CA ASP A 81 5.12 -6.03 7.53
C ASP A 81 5.95 -7.29 7.76
N THR A 82 6.02 -7.72 9.02
CA THR A 82 6.70 -8.97 9.41
C THR A 82 5.69 -9.94 10.02
N GLY A 83 4.44 -9.89 9.55
CA GLY A 83 3.35 -10.70 10.08
C GLY A 83 3.32 -12.11 9.54
N CYS A 84 2.10 -12.68 9.42
CA CYS A 84 1.95 -14.09 9.08
C CYS A 84 2.24 -14.43 7.61
N GLY A 85 2.29 -13.44 6.73
CA GLY A 85 2.47 -13.68 5.30
C GLY A 85 1.20 -14.13 4.61
N ILE A 86 1.31 -14.42 3.31
CA ILE A 86 0.21 -14.85 2.47
C ILE A 86 0.55 -16.22 1.90
N GLU A 87 -0.34 -17.21 2.10
CA GLU A 87 -0.13 -18.57 1.61
C GLU A 87 -0.32 -18.67 0.10
N ASP A 88 -1.36 -18.03 -0.42
CA ASP A 88 -1.71 -18.08 -1.84
C ASP A 88 -1.94 -16.68 -2.35
N ILE A 89 -0.91 -16.10 -2.97
CA ILE A 89 -0.94 -14.73 -3.48
C ILE A 89 -1.98 -14.58 -4.59
N GLU A 90 -2.08 -15.57 -5.48
CA GLU A 90 -3.05 -15.52 -6.58
C GLU A 90 -4.48 -15.46 -6.06
N LEU A 91 -4.78 -16.26 -5.03
CA LEU A 91 -6.09 -16.24 -4.40
C LEU A 91 -6.36 -14.92 -3.69
N ALA A 92 -5.36 -14.39 -2.99
CA ALA A 92 -5.49 -13.13 -2.27
C ALA A 92 -5.77 -11.94 -3.20
N ARG A 93 -5.34 -12.02 -4.46
CA ARG A 93 -5.58 -10.98 -5.46
C ARG A 93 -6.98 -11.00 -6.06
N ARG A 94 -7.73 -12.08 -5.89
CA ARG A 94 -9.08 -12.18 -6.45
C ARG A 94 -10.01 -11.17 -5.79
N PRO A 95 -10.87 -10.49 -6.57
CA PRO A 95 -11.89 -9.61 -6.01
C PRO A 95 -12.77 -10.36 -5.01
N PHE A 96 -13.14 -9.69 -3.92
CA PHE A 96 -14.00 -10.20 -2.86
C PHE A 96 -13.41 -11.30 -1.99
N TYR A 97 -12.16 -11.74 -2.27
CA TYR A 97 -11.50 -12.69 -1.37
C TYR A 97 -10.97 -11.95 -0.13
N THR A 98 -11.15 -12.53 1.04
CA THR A 98 -10.48 -12.09 2.27
C THR A 98 -10.30 -13.27 3.21
N SER A 99 -9.16 -13.33 3.91
CA SER A 99 -8.91 -14.33 4.93
C SER A 99 -9.66 -14.03 6.23
N LYS A 100 -10.16 -12.81 6.40
CA LYS A 100 -10.86 -12.35 7.61
C LYS A 100 -12.09 -11.54 7.24
N PRO A 101 -13.15 -12.22 6.70
CA PRO A 101 -14.34 -11.52 6.19
C PRO A 101 -15.02 -10.60 7.21
N GLU A 102 -14.95 -10.96 8.48
CA GLU A 102 -15.58 -10.19 9.56
C GLU A 102 -14.89 -8.87 9.86
N LEU A 103 -13.64 -8.70 9.40
CA LEU A 103 -12.84 -7.49 9.66
C LEU A 103 -12.69 -6.61 8.42
N GLU A 104 -12.83 -7.17 7.24
CA GLU A 104 -12.66 -6.44 5.98
C GLU A 104 -13.99 -6.23 5.29
N ARG A 105 -14.26 -4.97 4.91
CA ARG A 105 -15.55 -4.58 4.37
C ARG A 105 -15.81 -5.01 2.94
N SER A 106 -14.80 -4.88 2.07
CA SER A 106 -15.01 -5.06 0.62
C SER A 106 -14.42 -6.36 0.08
N GLY A 107 -13.36 -6.85 0.68
CA GLY A 107 -12.61 -7.99 0.15
C GLY A 107 -11.93 -7.69 -1.18
N MET A 108 -11.68 -6.41 -1.51
CA MET A 108 -11.15 -5.99 -2.80
C MET A 108 -9.78 -5.31 -2.73
N GLY A 109 -9.07 -5.44 -1.61
CA GLY A 109 -7.84 -4.69 -1.36
C GLY A 109 -6.83 -4.72 -2.51
N PHE A 110 -6.40 -5.91 -2.94
CA PHE A 110 -5.41 -6.00 -4.02
C PHE A 110 -5.98 -5.60 -5.38
N ALA A 111 -7.26 -5.90 -5.64
CA ALA A 111 -7.91 -5.48 -6.88
C ALA A 111 -7.98 -3.95 -6.97
N VAL A 112 -8.25 -3.27 -5.88
CA VAL A 112 -8.27 -1.81 -5.82
C VAL A 112 -6.88 -1.25 -6.08
N MET A 113 -5.84 -1.81 -5.44
CA MET A 113 -4.46 -1.37 -5.68
C MET A 113 -4.10 -1.51 -7.16
N GLU A 114 -4.43 -2.65 -7.77
CA GLU A 114 -4.11 -2.92 -9.18
C GLU A 114 -4.90 -2.01 -10.13
N ALA A 115 -6.10 -1.59 -9.74
CA ALA A 115 -6.91 -0.67 -10.56
C ALA A 115 -6.33 0.74 -10.59
N PHE A 116 -5.72 1.20 -9.51
CA PHE A 116 -5.30 2.59 -9.37
C PHE A 116 -3.80 2.82 -9.54
N MET A 117 -2.99 1.78 -9.49
CA MET A 117 -1.55 1.89 -9.68
C MET A 117 -1.15 1.25 -11.01
N ASP A 118 0.01 1.65 -11.54
CA ASP A 118 0.50 1.09 -12.81
C ASP A 118 0.97 -0.35 -12.63
N SER A 119 1.54 -0.67 -11.47
CA SER A 119 1.91 -2.04 -11.15
C SER A 119 1.83 -2.29 -9.65
N VAL A 120 1.55 -3.54 -9.28
CA VAL A 120 1.53 -4.00 -7.89
C VAL A 120 2.27 -5.33 -7.84
N GLU A 121 3.32 -5.39 -7.03
CA GLU A 121 4.07 -6.62 -6.80
C GLU A 121 3.94 -7.00 -5.34
N ILE A 122 3.77 -8.29 -5.08
CA ILE A 122 3.61 -8.81 -3.72
C ILE A 122 4.67 -9.86 -3.49
N GLU A 123 5.50 -9.65 -2.47
CA GLU A 123 6.49 -10.62 -2.01
C GLU A 123 6.07 -11.08 -0.62
N SER A 124 5.81 -12.37 -0.47
CA SER A 124 5.32 -12.91 0.80
C SER A 124 5.60 -14.39 0.90
N ALA A 125 5.77 -14.84 2.13
CA ALA A 125 5.86 -16.27 2.46
C ALA A 125 5.23 -16.48 3.83
N PRO A 126 4.57 -17.62 4.08
CA PRO A 126 3.97 -17.89 5.38
C PRO A 126 4.99 -17.74 6.50
N GLY A 127 4.65 -16.96 7.52
CA GLY A 127 5.50 -16.70 8.68
C GLY A 127 6.62 -15.68 8.46
N GLU A 128 6.78 -15.14 7.25
CA GLU A 128 7.88 -14.22 6.94
C GLU A 128 7.42 -12.79 6.65
N GLY A 129 6.10 -12.55 6.68
CA GLY A 129 5.56 -11.22 6.41
C GLY A 129 5.32 -10.98 4.94
N THR A 130 4.99 -9.74 4.61
CA THR A 130 4.60 -9.33 3.26
C THR A 130 5.19 -7.97 2.93
N ALA A 131 5.64 -7.81 1.68
CA ALA A 131 6.00 -6.52 1.13
C ALA A 131 5.16 -6.31 -0.13
N VAL A 132 4.37 -5.24 -0.13
CA VAL A 132 3.57 -4.83 -1.29
C VAL A 132 4.25 -3.62 -1.90
N THR A 133 4.69 -3.75 -3.16
CA THR A 133 5.37 -2.69 -3.89
C THR A 133 4.45 -2.21 -5.00
N MET A 134 4.11 -0.94 -4.97
CA MET A 134 3.23 -0.30 -5.94
C MET A 134 3.99 0.78 -6.67
N GLU A 135 3.79 0.88 -7.99
CA GLU A 135 4.43 1.93 -8.79
C GLU A 135 3.38 2.68 -9.59
N LYS A 136 3.60 3.98 -9.75
CA LYS A 136 2.76 4.84 -10.56
C LYS A 136 3.60 5.97 -11.15
N GLU A 137 3.39 6.23 -12.43
CA GLU A 137 4.01 7.37 -13.10
C GLU A 137 3.13 8.59 -12.88
N ILE A 138 3.72 9.66 -12.34
CA ILE A 138 2.98 10.84 -11.87
C ILE A 138 3.23 12.01 -12.81
N GLY A 139 2.17 12.77 -13.10
CA GLY A 139 2.29 14.00 -13.86
C GLY A 139 2.30 13.85 -15.36
N THR A 140 2.37 12.63 -15.88
CA THR A 140 2.43 12.37 -17.33
C THR A 140 1.14 12.74 -18.04
N ALA A 141 0.00 12.73 -17.32
CA ALA A 141 -1.28 13.13 -17.88
C ALA A 141 -1.33 14.59 -18.34
N ARG A 142 -0.32 15.40 -17.97
CA ARG A 142 -0.22 16.80 -18.36
C ARG A 142 0.59 17.03 -19.63
N GLY A 143 1.04 15.97 -20.29
CA GLY A 143 1.79 16.07 -21.53
C GLY A 143 3.22 16.59 -21.37
N GLU A 144 3.81 16.39 -20.24
CA GLU A 144 5.16 16.86 -19.91
C GLU A 144 6.23 15.80 -20.12
#